data_0e73b2e88089c3a8d842d509c4fa881b
#
_entry.id   0e73b2e88089c3a8d842d509c4fa881b
#
_cell.length_a   1.000
_cell.length_b   1.000
_cell.length_c   1.000
_cell.angle_alpha   90.00
_cell.angle_beta   90.00
_cell.angle_gamma   90.00
#
_symmetry.space_group_name_H-M   'P 1'
#
loop_
_entity.id
_entity.type
_entity.pdbx_description
1 polymer ?
#
loop_
_entity_poly.entity_id
_entity_poly.type
_entity_poly.pdbx_seq_one_letter_code
_entity_poly.pdbx_strand_id
1 'polypeptide(L)'
;GPNGAGKTTCFYITCGLVRSNKGEVILNNKSIGHMPMHKRANLGLGYLPQEPSIFRKLSVEDNIMAVLEMNKLVPVKLRKDRLEELLSEFKVEHVRHIKGITLSGGERRRVEIARSLAMDPKFILLDEPFAGIDPISVGDLQEIIYQLRDKGIGILITDHNYREMLDTCNRSYVLHDGKIIAQGSKETILANEEVKKVYLGETLGG
;
A
#
# COMPACT_ATOMS: atom_id res chain seq x y z
N GLY A 1 -0.15 1.94 14.94
CA GLY A 1 0.22 3.03 15.86
C GLY A 1 -0.59 4.29 15.62
N PRO A 2 -0.71 5.21 16.61
CA PRO A 2 -1.45 6.46 16.51
C PRO A 2 -0.89 7.42 15.47
N ASN A 3 -1.61 8.53 15.23
CA ASN A 3 -1.11 9.60 14.36
C ASN A 3 0.16 10.22 14.96
N GLY A 4 1.12 10.59 14.12
CA GLY A 4 2.40 11.12 14.58
C GLY A 4 3.41 10.09 15.11
N ALA A 5 3.06 8.82 15.22
CA ALA A 5 3.96 7.78 15.72
C ALA A 5 5.21 7.50 14.84
N GLY A 6 5.28 8.04 13.62
CA GLY A 6 6.41 7.88 12.70
C GLY A 6 6.17 6.85 11.58
N LYS A 7 4.94 6.34 11.39
CA LYS A 7 4.61 5.36 10.34
C LYS A 7 5.00 5.82 8.93
N THR A 8 4.49 6.98 8.53
CA THR A 8 4.77 7.58 7.21
C THR A 8 6.25 7.91 7.04
N THR A 9 6.95 8.31 8.10
CA THR A 9 8.40 8.53 8.08
C THR A 9 9.15 7.23 7.76
N CYS A 10 8.77 6.11 8.38
CA CYS A 10 9.33 4.79 8.05
C CYS A 10 9.10 4.43 6.57
N PHE A 11 7.90 4.73 6.02
CA PHE A 11 7.61 4.51 4.61
C PHE A 11 8.45 5.38 3.70
N TYR A 12 8.59 6.67 4.01
CA TYR A 12 9.41 7.59 3.23
C TYR A 12 10.88 7.18 3.22
N ILE A 13 11.41 6.67 4.34
CA ILE A 13 12.76 6.10 4.40
C ILE A 13 12.83 4.83 3.54
N THR A 14 11.84 3.94 3.65
CA THR A 14 11.83 2.66 2.91
C THR A 14 11.72 2.86 1.40
N CYS A 15 10.90 3.79 0.92
CA CYS A 15 10.80 4.08 -0.52
C CYS A 15 11.88 5.04 -1.05
N GLY A 16 12.66 5.68 -0.17
CA GLY A 16 13.80 6.54 -0.57
C GLY A 16 13.45 8.00 -0.82
N LEU A 17 12.33 8.48 -0.27
CA LEU A 17 11.95 9.88 -0.24
C LEU A 17 12.72 10.65 0.83
N VAL A 18 13.04 10.00 1.95
CA VAL A 18 13.83 10.55 3.05
C VAL A 18 15.00 9.62 3.34
N ARG A 19 16.16 10.18 3.69
CA ARG A 19 17.33 9.39 4.12
C ARG A 19 17.24 9.11 5.62
N SER A 20 17.56 7.86 6.01
CA SER A 20 17.74 7.53 7.42
C SER A 20 19.05 8.09 7.95
N ASN A 21 19.04 8.56 9.20
CA ASN A 21 20.26 8.99 9.89
C ASN A 21 21.09 7.77 10.36
N LYS A 22 20.41 6.66 10.69
CA LYS A 22 21.00 5.40 11.15
C LYS A 22 20.16 4.22 10.68
N GLY A 23 20.73 3.03 10.68
CA GLY A 23 20.06 1.80 10.26
C GLY A 23 20.15 1.59 8.75
N GLU A 24 19.53 0.51 8.29
CA GLU A 24 19.58 0.07 6.89
C GLU A 24 18.17 -0.25 6.38
N VAL A 25 18.00 -0.11 5.07
CA VAL A 25 16.86 -0.66 4.33
C VAL A 25 17.39 -1.79 3.46
N ILE A 26 16.88 -3.01 3.70
CA ILE A 26 17.31 -4.22 3.00
C ILE A 26 16.12 -4.78 2.22
N LEU A 27 16.30 -5.01 0.92
CA LEU A 27 15.34 -5.66 0.05
C LEU A 27 16.01 -6.86 -0.63
N ASN A 28 15.47 -8.06 -0.45
CA ASN A 28 16.04 -9.30 -0.99
C ASN A 28 17.55 -9.44 -0.72
N ASN A 29 17.95 -9.29 0.54
CA ASN A 29 19.33 -9.34 1.04
C ASN A 29 20.27 -8.26 0.44
N LYS A 30 19.73 -7.24 -0.20
CA LYS A 30 20.51 -6.13 -0.75
C LYS A 30 20.20 -4.85 0.01
N SER A 31 21.24 -4.18 0.51
CA SER A 31 21.08 -2.84 1.10
C SER A 31 20.73 -1.81 0.01
N ILE A 32 19.60 -1.14 0.19
CA ILE A 32 19.06 -0.17 -0.75
C ILE A 32 18.95 1.25 -0.16
N GLY A 33 19.40 1.43 1.09
CA GLY A 33 19.27 2.70 1.82
C GLY A 33 19.85 3.92 1.10
N HIS A 34 20.90 3.72 0.29
CA HIS A 34 21.56 4.76 -0.50
C HIS A 34 20.92 5.01 -1.87
N MET A 35 19.96 4.15 -2.29
CA MET A 35 19.35 4.23 -3.62
C MET A 35 18.19 5.22 -3.63
N PRO A 36 18.05 6.05 -4.68
CA PRO A 36 16.88 6.89 -4.88
C PRO A 36 15.65 6.05 -5.23
N MET A 37 14.46 6.61 -5.03
CA MET A 37 13.15 5.95 -5.18
C MET A 37 13.02 5.18 -6.51
N HIS A 38 13.38 5.80 -7.65
CA HIS A 38 13.24 5.15 -8.97
C HIS A 38 14.09 3.88 -9.11
N LYS A 39 15.27 3.83 -8.47
CA LYS A 39 16.11 2.61 -8.46
C LYS A 39 15.50 1.52 -7.58
N ARG A 40 14.88 1.90 -6.45
CA ARG A 40 14.16 0.95 -5.59
C ARG A 40 12.92 0.39 -6.31
N ALA A 41 12.19 1.23 -7.05
CA ALA A 41 11.07 0.80 -7.88
C ALA A 41 11.51 -0.23 -8.93
N ASN A 42 12.64 -0.03 -9.61
CA ASN A 42 13.21 -0.99 -10.56
C ASN A 42 13.65 -2.31 -9.92
N LEU A 43 13.85 -2.35 -8.60
CA LEU A 43 14.09 -3.58 -7.84
C LEU A 43 12.81 -4.28 -7.41
N GLY A 44 11.64 -3.72 -7.77
CA GLY A 44 10.33 -4.28 -7.46
C GLY A 44 9.70 -3.73 -6.18
N LEU A 45 10.12 -2.56 -5.68
CA LEU A 45 9.48 -1.91 -4.54
C LEU A 45 8.40 -0.93 -5.03
N GLY A 46 7.12 -1.28 -4.85
CA GLY A 46 5.99 -0.41 -5.10
C GLY A 46 5.66 0.46 -3.87
N TYR A 47 5.12 1.65 -4.10
CA TYR A 47 4.61 2.53 -3.05
C TYR A 47 3.30 3.17 -3.46
N LEU A 48 2.28 3.01 -2.63
CA LEU A 48 0.99 3.63 -2.76
C LEU A 48 0.78 4.62 -1.61
N PRO A 49 0.84 5.94 -1.87
CA PRO A 49 0.70 6.96 -0.84
C PRO A 49 -0.73 7.05 -0.31
N GLN A 50 -0.90 7.70 0.85
CA GLN A 50 -2.19 8.06 1.41
C GLN A 50 -2.95 9.02 0.49
N GLU A 51 -2.26 10.04 -0.01
CA GLU A 51 -2.85 11.01 -0.95
C GLU A 51 -3.17 10.35 -2.30
N PRO A 52 -4.30 10.74 -2.93
CA PRO A 52 -4.66 10.20 -4.24
C PRO A 52 -3.58 10.42 -5.28
N SER A 53 -3.10 9.32 -5.85
CA SER A 53 -2.03 9.33 -6.86
C SER A 53 -2.54 9.16 -8.29
N ILE A 54 -3.85 9.00 -8.47
CA ILE A 54 -4.47 8.77 -9.79
C ILE A 54 -4.26 9.96 -10.74
N PHE A 55 -4.03 9.69 -12.01
CA PHE A 55 -4.02 10.71 -13.05
C PHE A 55 -5.45 11.15 -13.35
N ARG A 56 -5.89 12.23 -12.71
CA ARG A 56 -7.27 12.69 -12.63
C ARG A 56 -7.96 12.92 -13.97
N LYS A 57 -7.20 13.34 -15.00
CA LYS A 57 -7.71 13.66 -16.35
C LYS A 57 -7.72 12.48 -17.30
N LEU A 58 -7.03 11.39 -16.97
CA LEU A 58 -6.98 10.16 -17.76
C LEU A 58 -8.13 9.23 -17.38
N SER A 59 -8.55 8.37 -18.32
CA SER A 59 -9.46 7.26 -18.05
C SER A 59 -8.81 6.22 -17.14
N VAL A 60 -9.58 5.26 -16.63
CA VAL A 60 -9.03 4.15 -15.85
C VAL A 60 -8.04 3.33 -16.68
N GLU A 61 -8.42 2.96 -17.91
CA GLU A 61 -7.52 2.21 -18.80
C GLU A 61 -6.25 2.99 -19.14
N ASP A 62 -6.34 4.30 -19.40
CA ASP A 62 -5.17 5.14 -19.67
C ASP A 62 -4.26 5.28 -18.45
N ASN A 63 -4.83 5.32 -17.24
CA ASN A 63 -4.06 5.32 -16.00
C ASN A 63 -3.19 4.07 -15.85
N ILE A 64 -3.70 2.90 -16.18
CA ILE A 64 -2.99 1.62 -16.10
C ILE A 64 -2.03 1.50 -17.29
N MET A 65 -2.50 1.79 -18.49
CA MET A 65 -1.72 1.69 -19.72
C MET A 65 -0.46 2.59 -19.68
N ALA A 66 -0.58 3.82 -19.17
CA ALA A 66 0.57 4.73 -19.04
C ALA A 66 1.72 4.11 -18.24
N VAL A 67 1.41 3.34 -17.19
CA VAL A 67 2.42 2.65 -16.38
C VAL A 67 2.94 1.39 -17.08
N LEU A 68 2.07 0.63 -17.78
CA LEU A 68 2.49 -0.51 -18.59
C LEU A 68 3.46 -0.09 -19.71
N GLU A 69 3.28 1.09 -20.29
CA GLU A 69 4.19 1.64 -21.29
C GLU A 69 5.57 2.01 -20.71
N MET A 70 5.62 2.43 -19.45
CA MET A 70 6.87 2.70 -18.73
C MET A 70 7.60 1.42 -18.33
N ASN A 71 6.88 0.31 -18.16
CA ASN A 71 7.47 -0.97 -17.79
C ASN A 71 8.17 -1.63 -18.98
N LYS A 72 9.50 -1.53 -19.03
CA LYS A 72 10.32 -2.11 -20.09
C LYS A 72 10.32 -3.64 -20.12
N LEU A 73 9.89 -4.31 -19.04
CA LEU A 73 9.81 -5.76 -18.96
C LEU A 73 8.55 -6.31 -19.65
N VAL A 74 7.52 -5.47 -19.86
CA VAL A 74 6.29 -5.86 -20.57
C VAL A 74 6.42 -5.53 -22.06
N PRO A 75 6.54 -6.54 -22.94
CA PRO A 75 6.60 -6.34 -24.38
C PRO A 75 5.37 -5.60 -24.89
N VAL A 76 5.54 -4.73 -25.89
CA VAL A 76 4.45 -3.91 -26.45
C VAL A 76 3.21 -4.74 -26.84
N LYS A 77 3.44 -5.90 -27.45
CA LYS A 77 2.39 -6.83 -27.89
C LYS A 77 1.55 -7.42 -26.74
N LEU A 78 2.09 -7.48 -25.52
CA LEU A 78 1.43 -8.05 -24.33
C LEU A 78 0.77 -6.99 -23.43
N ARG A 79 0.97 -5.69 -23.71
CA ARG A 79 0.45 -4.62 -22.85
C ARG A 79 -1.08 -4.59 -22.79
N LYS A 80 -1.73 -4.86 -23.92
CA LYS A 80 -3.21 -4.90 -23.97
C LYS A 80 -3.76 -6.07 -23.16
N ASP A 81 -3.18 -7.26 -23.30
CA ASP A 81 -3.61 -8.44 -22.54
C ASP A 81 -3.39 -8.18 -21.04
N ARG A 82 -2.25 -7.60 -20.66
CA ARG A 82 -1.97 -7.25 -19.27
C ARG A 82 -2.90 -6.17 -18.73
N LEU A 83 -3.33 -5.21 -19.55
CA LEU A 83 -4.36 -4.24 -19.18
C LEU A 83 -5.68 -4.92 -18.86
N GLU A 84 -6.15 -5.82 -19.73
CA GLU A 84 -7.42 -6.56 -19.51
C GLU A 84 -7.36 -7.40 -18.24
N GLU A 85 -6.25 -8.09 -17.99
CA GLU A 85 -6.02 -8.84 -16.76
C GLU A 85 -6.14 -7.94 -15.53
N LEU A 86 -5.48 -6.77 -15.51
CA LEU A 86 -5.52 -5.84 -14.38
C LEU A 86 -6.92 -5.23 -14.19
N LEU A 87 -7.61 -4.86 -15.26
CA LEU A 87 -8.98 -4.35 -15.18
C LEU A 87 -9.91 -5.38 -14.53
N SER A 88 -9.82 -6.63 -14.97
CA SER A 88 -10.65 -7.73 -14.46
C SER A 88 -10.30 -8.11 -13.02
N GLU A 89 -9.00 -8.28 -12.73
CA GLU A 89 -8.51 -8.62 -11.39
C GLU A 89 -8.98 -7.64 -10.32
N PHE A 90 -8.96 -6.33 -10.65
CA PHE A 90 -9.36 -5.26 -9.73
C PHE A 90 -10.84 -4.88 -9.85
N LYS A 91 -11.62 -5.60 -10.66
CA LYS A 91 -13.07 -5.37 -10.84
C LYS A 91 -13.38 -3.91 -11.21
N VAL A 92 -12.60 -3.34 -12.15
CA VAL A 92 -12.74 -1.94 -12.60
C VAL A 92 -13.05 -1.81 -14.10
N GLU A 93 -13.43 -2.92 -14.76
CA GLU A 93 -13.81 -2.96 -16.18
C GLU A 93 -14.98 -2.04 -16.47
N HIS A 94 -15.99 -2.00 -15.58
CA HIS A 94 -17.21 -1.19 -15.73
C HIS A 94 -16.95 0.32 -15.74
N VAL A 95 -15.80 0.76 -15.20
CA VAL A 95 -15.39 2.16 -15.16
C VAL A 95 -14.19 2.46 -16.08
N ARG A 96 -13.80 1.53 -16.95
CA ARG A 96 -12.58 1.62 -17.76
C ARG A 96 -12.41 2.93 -18.54
N HIS A 97 -13.51 3.48 -19.06
CA HIS A 97 -13.51 4.74 -19.83
C HIS A 97 -13.82 5.98 -18.98
N ILE A 98 -14.07 5.80 -17.68
CA ILE A 98 -14.35 6.88 -16.74
C ILE A 98 -13.06 7.57 -16.32
N LYS A 99 -13.09 8.91 -16.25
CA LYS A 99 -11.94 9.69 -15.80
C LYS A 99 -11.68 9.51 -14.30
N GLY A 100 -10.41 9.46 -13.91
CA GLY A 100 -9.99 9.26 -12.53
C GLY A 100 -10.59 10.24 -11.52
N ILE A 101 -10.91 11.47 -11.95
CA ILE A 101 -11.51 12.50 -11.09
C ILE A 101 -12.93 12.14 -10.61
N THR A 102 -13.68 11.32 -11.36
CA THR A 102 -15.08 11.01 -11.08
C THR A 102 -15.30 9.68 -10.36
N LEU A 103 -14.22 8.93 -10.11
CA LEU A 103 -14.28 7.66 -9.43
C LEU A 103 -14.65 7.82 -7.94
N SER A 104 -15.42 6.87 -7.41
CA SER A 104 -15.60 6.71 -5.97
C SER A 104 -14.27 6.44 -5.26
N GLY A 105 -14.23 6.59 -3.94
CA GLY A 105 -13.02 6.33 -3.15
C GLY A 105 -12.49 4.90 -3.34
N GLY A 106 -13.39 3.91 -3.29
CA GLY A 106 -13.05 2.50 -3.47
C GLY A 106 -12.58 2.17 -4.89
N GLU A 107 -13.29 2.63 -5.93
CA GLU A 107 -12.87 2.45 -7.33
C GLU A 107 -11.50 3.09 -7.58
N ARG A 108 -11.32 4.32 -7.13
CA ARG A 108 -10.03 5.01 -7.24
C ARG A 108 -8.90 4.22 -6.61
N ARG A 109 -9.10 3.70 -5.38
CA ARG A 109 -8.07 2.92 -4.68
C ARG A 109 -7.74 1.63 -5.42
N ARG A 110 -8.74 0.94 -5.97
CA ARG A 110 -8.52 -0.25 -6.81
C ARG A 110 -7.70 0.07 -8.06
N VAL A 111 -8.02 1.16 -8.75
CA VAL A 111 -7.25 1.60 -9.94
C VAL A 111 -5.81 1.98 -9.57
N GLU A 112 -5.59 2.65 -8.45
CA GLU A 112 -4.24 3.01 -7.98
C GLU A 112 -3.39 1.77 -7.68
N ILE A 113 -3.98 0.73 -7.06
CA ILE A 113 -3.30 -0.53 -6.82
C ILE A 113 -3.03 -1.26 -8.15
N ALA A 114 -4.03 -1.38 -9.03
CA ALA A 114 -3.87 -1.99 -10.35
C ALA A 114 -2.72 -1.33 -11.14
N ARG A 115 -2.67 0.00 -11.11
CA ARG A 115 -1.59 0.77 -11.72
C ARG A 115 -0.23 0.48 -11.09
N SER A 116 -0.17 0.31 -9.77
CA SER A 116 1.06 -0.06 -9.07
C SER A 116 1.55 -1.46 -9.51
N LEU A 117 0.62 -2.40 -9.73
CA LEU A 117 0.94 -3.74 -10.21
C LEU A 117 1.38 -3.79 -11.67
N ALA A 118 1.06 -2.79 -12.47
CA ALA A 118 1.55 -2.69 -13.85
C ALA A 118 3.08 -2.64 -13.93
N MET A 119 3.79 -2.31 -12.83
CA MET A 119 5.25 -2.36 -12.71
C MET A 119 5.78 -3.71 -12.23
N ASP A 120 4.90 -4.69 -12.00
CA ASP A 120 5.25 -6.04 -11.52
C ASP A 120 6.09 -6.02 -10.23
N PRO A 121 5.60 -5.38 -9.15
CA PRO A 121 6.34 -5.24 -7.91
C PRO A 121 6.47 -6.59 -7.19
N LYS A 122 7.58 -6.78 -6.48
CA LYS A 122 7.79 -7.91 -5.56
C LYS A 122 7.36 -7.57 -4.14
N PHE A 123 7.31 -6.29 -3.82
CA PHE A 123 6.94 -5.77 -2.52
C PHE A 123 6.20 -4.43 -2.68
N ILE A 124 5.11 -4.24 -1.95
CA ILE A 124 4.30 -3.01 -2.00
C ILE A 124 4.15 -2.41 -0.61
N LEU A 125 4.37 -1.10 -0.52
CA LEU A 125 4.06 -0.28 0.64
C LEU A 125 2.69 0.39 0.42
N LEU A 126 1.72 0.15 1.29
CA LEU A 126 0.39 0.76 1.27
C LEU A 126 0.25 1.70 2.46
N ASP A 127 0.23 3.01 2.22
CA ASP A 127 0.11 4.02 3.25
C ASP A 127 -1.37 4.39 3.46
N GLU A 128 -1.90 4.03 4.62
CA GLU A 128 -3.29 4.22 5.03
C GLU A 128 -4.32 3.83 3.94
N PRO A 129 -4.28 2.59 3.43
CA PRO A 129 -5.12 2.18 2.31
C PRO A 129 -6.61 2.18 2.61
N PHE A 130 -7.02 2.08 3.86
CA PHE A 130 -8.42 2.05 4.30
C PHE A 130 -8.97 3.44 4.64
N ALA A 131 -8.13 4.50 4.64
CA ALA A 131 -8.54 5.84 4.98
C ALA A 131 -9.54 6.42 3.96
N GLY A 132 -10.68 6.92 4.46
CA GLY A 132 -11.66 7.64 3.63
C GLY A 132 -12.42 6.78 2.61
N ILE A 133 -12.46 5.47 2.79
CA ILE A 133 -13.30 4.55 2.00
C ILE A 133 -14.43 3.99 2.86
N ASP A 134 -15.54 3.62 2.20
CA ASP A 134 -16.71 3.06 2.87
C ASP A 134 -16.46 1.61 3.35
N PRO A 135 -17.23 1.11 4.34
CA PRO A 135 -17.01 -0.21 4.92
C PRO A 135 -17.10 -1.39 3.92
N ILE A 136 -17.93 -1.27 2.89
CA ILE A 136 -18.05 -2.32 1.86
C ILE A 136 -16.78 -2.36 1.03
N SER A 137 -16.29 -1.19 0.61
CA SER A 137 -15.03 -1.06 -0.14
C SER A 137 -13.81 -1.49 0.68
N VAL A 138 -13.85 -1.39 2.03
CA VAL A 138 -12.79 -1.95 2.89
C VAL A 138 -12.69 -3.46 2.71
N GLY A 139 -13.82 -4.20 2.76
CA GLY A 139 -13.83 -5.64 2.54
C GLY A 139 -13.27 -6.04 1.18
N ASP A 140 -13.71 -5.36 0.11
CA ASP A 140 -13.18 -5.58 -1.25
C ASP A 140 -11.65 -5.37 -1.31
N LEU A 141 -11.16 -4.34 -0.63
CA LEU A 141 -9.73 -4.03 -0.61
C LEU A 141 -8.93 -5.08 0.19
N GLN A 142 -9.49 -5.59 1.29
CA GLN A 142 -8.88 -6.69 2.03
C GLN A 142 -8.75 -7.96 1.17
N GLU A 143 -9.78 -8.31 0.39
CA GLU A 143 -9.70 -9.42 -0.57
C GLU A 143 -8.59 -9.23 -1.59
N ILE A 144 -8.45 -8.02 -2.13
CA ILE A 144 -7.36 -7.68 -3.06
C ILE A 144 -6.00 -7.90 -2.38
N ILE A 145 -5.82 -7.41 -1.15
CA ILE A 145 -4.58 -7.58 -0.39
C ILE A 145 -4.26 -9.07 -0.19
N TYR A 146 -5.26 -9.90 0.13
CA TYR A 146 -5.08 -11.35 0.26
C TYR A 146 -4.66 -12.00 -1.07
N GLN A 147 -5.30 -11.63 -2.18
CA GLN A 147 -4.93 -12.13 -3.51
C GLN A 147 -3.48 -11.78 -3.89
N LEU A 148 -3.04 -10.54 -3.59
CA LEU A 148 -1.66 -10.12 -3.83
C LEU A 148 -0.66 -10.90 -2.99
N ARG A 149 -0.97 -11.12 -1.70
CA ARG A 149 -0.17 -11.97 -0.81
C ARG A 149 -0.05 -13.39 -1.34
N ASP A 150 -1.16 -13.97 -1.78
CA ASP A 150 -1.22 -15.35 -2.29
C ASP A 150 -0.45 -15.50 -3.62
N LYS A 151 -0.27 -14.41 -4.36
CA LYS A 151 0.66 -14.32 -5.52
C LYS A 151 2.14 -14.18 -5.11
N GLY A 152 2.44 -14.14 -3.82
CA GLY A 152 3.81 -14.03 -3.30
C GLY A 152 4.34 -12.59 -3.25
N ILE A 153 3.48 -11.58 -3.39
CA ILE A 153 3.87 -10.18 -3.24
C ILE A 153 3.94 -9.86 -1.75
N GLY A 154 5.09 -9.36 -1.28
CA GLY A 154 5.24 -8.84 0.06
C GLY A 154 4.46 -7.54 0.22
N ILE A 155 3.72 -7.38 1.34
CA ILE A 155 2.89 -6.19 1.56
C ILE A 155 3.19 -5.63 2.94
N LEU A 156 3.53 -4.34 3.00
CA LEU A 156 3.63 -3.60 4.25
C LEU A 156 2.57 -2.50 4.24
N ILE A 157 1.73 -2.50 5.28
CA ILE A 157 0.60 -1.59 5.40
C ILE A 157 0.80 -0.72 6.64
N THR A 158 0.54 0.58 6.53
CA THR A 158 0.27 1.44 7.68
C THR A 158 -1.19 1.84 7.68
N ASP A 159 -1.80 1.88 8.84
CA ASP A 159 -3.12 2.48 9.02
C ASP A 159 -3.29 2.91 10.48
N HIS A 160 -4.19 3.85 10.73
CA HIS A 160 -4.62 4.21 12.09
C HIS A 160 -5.81 3.34 12.54
N ASN A 161 -6.54 2.74 11.61
CA ASN A 161 -7.61 1.78 11.91
C ASN A 161 -7.02 0.41 12.25
N TYR A 162 -6.72 0.22 13.54
CA TYR A 162 -6.04 -0.99 14.02
C TYR A 162 -6.88 -2.26 13.83
N ARG A 163 -8.22 -2.17 13.79
CA ARG A 163 -9.10 -3.35 13.65
C ARG A 163 -8.92 -3.99 12.28
N GLU A 164 -9.14 -3.21 11.22
CA GLU A 164 -8.96 -3.66 9.84
C GLU A 164 -7.53 -4.13 9.58
N MET A 165 -6.54 -3.43 10.18
CA MET A 165 -5.14 -3.81 10.09
C MET A 165 -4.86 -5.18 10.70
N LEU A 166 -5.33 -5.44 11.92
CA LEU A 166 -5.11 -6.71 12.62
C LEU A 166 -5.83 -7.87 11.94
N ASP A 167 -6.95 -7.61 11.28
CA ASP A 167 -7.69 -8.62 10.51
C ASP A 167 -7.02 -8.94 9.16
N THR A 168 -6.32 -7.96 8.59
CA THR A 168 -5.69 -8.10 7.26
C THR A 168 -4.28 -8.67 7.33
N CYS A 169 -3.51 -8.36 8.39
CA CYS A 169 -2.09 -8.62 8.44
C CYS A 169 -1.74 -9.91 9.22
N ASN A 170 -0.82 -10.71 8.69
CA ASN A 170 -0.27 -11.89 9.39
C ASN A 170 0.59 -11.49 10.60
N ARG A 171 1.25 -10.33 10.54
CA ARG A 171 2.12 -9.80 11.59
C ARG A 171 1.98 -8.30 11.65
N SER A 172 1.90 -7.77 12.85
CA SER A 172 1.74 -6.35 13.12
C SER A 172 2.86 -5.81 14.01
N TYR A 173 3.19 -4.54 13.81
CA TYR A 173 4.10 -3.76 14.64
C TYR A 173 3.34 -2.53 15.13
N VAL A 174 3.33 -2.30 16.44
CA VAL A 174 2.74 -1.10 17.03
C VAL A 174 3.84 -0.09 17.26
N LEU A 175 3.76 1.02 16.53
CA LEU A 175 4.69 2.13 16.66
C LEU A 175 4.08 3.22 17.55
N HIS A 176 4.85 3.74 18.51
CA HIS A 176 4.48 4.85 19.39
C HIS A 176 5.73 5.68 19.66
N ASP A 177 5.65 7.00 19.47
CA ASP A 177 6.76 7.94 19.64
C ASP A 177 8.08 7.48 18.97
N GLY A 178 7.97 6.97 17.73
CA GLY A 178 9.13 6.49 16.97
C GLY A 178 9.73 5.17 17.45
N LYS A 179 9.09 4.46 18.39
CA LYS A 179 9.54 3.17 18.92
C LYS A 179 8.52 2.08 18.67
N ILE A 180 8.99 0.86 18.44
CA ILE A 180 8.13 -0.32 18.40
C ILE A 180 7.86 -0.76 19.84
N ILE A 181 6.61 -0.64 20.30
CA ILE A 181 6.16 -1.03 21.63
C ILE A 181 5.61 -2.46 21.68
N ALA A 182 5.14 -3.00 20.55
CA ALA A 182 4.68 -4.38 20.44
C ALA A 182 4.82 -4.89 19.01
N GLN A 183 4.98 -6.21 18.87
CA GLN A 183 4.98 -6.88 17.56
C GLN A 183 4.48 -8.31 17.69
N GLY A 184 3.82 -8.83 16.67
CA GLY A 184 3.35 -10.21 16.64
C GLY A 184 2.03 -10.39 15.89
N SER A 185 1.33 -11.48 16.17
CA SER A 185 0.00 -11.77 15.65
C SER A 185 -1.05 -10.84 16.25
N LYS A 186 -2.26 -10.90 15.72
CA LYS A 186 -3.44 -10.17 16.24
C LYS A 186 -3.63 -10.43 17.74
N GLU A 187 -3.58 -11.69 18.16
CA GLU A 187 -3.76 -12.11 19.54
C GLU A 187 -2.68 -11.51 20.45
N THR A 188 -1.41 -11.55 20.00
CA THR A 188 -0.27 -10.98 20.74
C THR A 188 -0.43 -9.47 20.93
N ILE A 189 -0.86 -8.75 19.90
CA ILE A 189 -1.08 -7.30 19.96
C ILE A 189 -2.24 -6.96 20.90
N LEU A 190 -3.37 -7.66 20.79
CA LEU A 190 -4.55 -7.41 21.61
C LEU A 190 -4.35 -7.75 23.09
N ALA A 191 -3.45 -8.70 23.41
CA ALA A 191 -3.10 -9.06 24.78
C ALA A 191 -2.12 -8.09 25.44
N ASN A 192 -1.46 -7.21 24.68
CA ASN A 192 -0.41 -6.33 25.21
C ASN A 192 -0.99 -5.14 25.98
N GLU A 193 -0.63 -5.01 27.26
CA GLU A 193 -1.17 -3.97 28.15
C GLU A 193 -0.69 -2.55 27.78
N GLU A 194 0.50 -2.40 27.22
CA GLU A 194 1.02 -1.11 26.76
C GLU A 194 0.25 -0.62 25.52
N VAL A 195 -0.06 -1.54 24.60
CA VAL A 195 -0.90 -1.26 23.44
C VAL A 195 -2.31 -0.84 23.88
N LYS A 196 -2.90 -1.56 24.82
CA LYS A 196 -4.22 -1.19 25.37
C LYS A 196 -4.22 0.22 25.96
N LYS A 197 -3.20 0.58 26.74
CA LYS A 197 -3.08 1.92 27.32
C LYS A 197 -2.97 3.01 26.27
N VAL A 198 -2.18 2.80 25.21
CA VAL A 198 -2.01 3.77 24.13
C VAL A 198 -3.33 4.00 23.39
N TYR A 199 -4.05 2.93 23.03
CA TYR A 199 -5.30 3.05 22.27
C TYR A 199 -6.52 3.42 23.14
N LEU A 200 -6.58 2.96 24.39
CA LEU A 200 -7.67 3.34 25.32
C LEU A 200 -7.47 4.75 25.89
N GLY A 201 -6.23 5.19 26.06
CA GLY A 201 -5.92 6.56 26.47
C GLY A 201 -6.35 7.61 25.44
N GLU A 202 -6.29 7.29 24.15
CA GLU A 202 -6.79 8.15 23.07
C GLU A 202 -8.33 8.22 23.03
N THR A 203 -9.02 7.15 23.45
CA THR A 203 -10.51 7.10 23.47
C THR A 203 -11.10 7.87 24.67
N LEU A 204 -10.33 8.13 25.72
CA LEU A 204 -10.77 8.83 26.94
C LEU A 204 -10.35 10.31 26.98
N GLY A 205 -9.56 10.77 26.02
CA GLY A 205 -9.00 12.14 25.93
C GLY A 205 -9.57 13.00 24.80
N GLY A 206 -10.64 12.55 24.11
CA GLY A 206 -11.29 13.28 23.02
C GLY A 206 -12.70 13.70 23.37
#